data_1cfd3d05b326895c8069c56d40d846e0
#
_entry.id   1cfd3d05b326895c8069c56d40d846e0
#
_cell.length_a   1.000
_cell.length_b   1.000
_cell.length_c   1.000
_cell.angle_alpha   90.00
_cell.angle_beta   90.00
_cell.angle_gamma   90.00
#
_symmetry.space_group_name_H-M   'P 1'
#
loop_
_entity.id
_entity.type
_entity.pdbx_description
1 polymer ?
#
loop_
_entity_poly.entity_id
_entity_poly.type
_entity_poly.pdbx_seq_one_letter_code
_entity_poly.pdbx_strand_id
1 'polypeptide(L)'
;FFVLLRTDFYNVASASAQKMLRRILALGHEIGLHFDEKAYEGGDAEDMIRRILREKDILSALLDTEVTTVSMHRPSKAALEANEKIPGMVNSYGEVFFHNFKYMSDSRRRWREPVESIICAGEHDRLHILTHPFWYHNDEESIAESVGAFVRSARHERYLQMAENITDID
;
A
#
# COMPACT_ATOMS: atom_id res chain seq x y z
N PHE A 1 7.74 -1.50 -0.90
CA PHE A 1 6.47 -0.88 -1.31
C PHE A 1 5.33 -1.82 -0.99
N PHE A 2 4.24 -1.32 -0.39
CA PHE A 2 3.05 -2.10 -0.09
C PHE A 2 1.96 -1.86 -1.12
N VAL A 3 1.35 -2.93 -1.63
CA VAL A 3 0.40 -2.90 -2.74
C VAL A 3 -0.95 -3.48 -2.30
N LEU A 4 -2.03 -2.73 -2.52
CA LEU A 4 -3.40 -3.22 -2.31
C LEU A 4 -3.78 -4.18 -3.45
N LEU A 5 -4.17 -5.39 -3.11
CA LEU A 5 -4.70 -6.32 -4.10
C LEU A 5 -6.20 -6.06 -4.37
N ARG A 6 -6.96 -5.81 -3.31
CA ARG A 6 -8.40 -5.53 -3.38
C ARG A 6 -8.66 -4.03 -3.27
N THR A 7 -8.70 -3.38 -4.42
CA THR A 7 -8.97 -1.94 -4.52
C THR A 7 -9.65 -1.60 -5.84
N ASP A 8 -10.48 -0.57 -5.83
CA ASP A 8 -11.11 -0.02 -7.03
C ASP A 8 -10.27 1.10 -7.67
N PHE A 9 -9.14 1.48 -7.06
CA PHE A 9 -8.29 2.56 -7.56
C PHE A 9 -7.46 2.15 -8.78
N TYR A 10 -7.03 0.89 -8.84
CA TYR A 10 -6.22 0.35 -9.93
C TYR A 10 -6.39 -1.18 -10.05
N ASN A 11 -6.01 -1.71 -11.19
CA ASN A 11 -5.94 -3.16 -11.40
C ASN A 11 -4.48 -3.60 -11.33
N VAL A 12 -4.10 -4.30 -10.25
CA VAL A 12 -2.73 -4.78 -10.04
C VAL A 12 -2.27 -5.76 -11.13
N ALA A 13 -3.19 -6.50 -11.76
CA ALA A 13 -2.90 -7.43 -12.84
C ALA A 13 -2.79 -6.78 -14.23
N SER A 14 -3.08 -5.47 -14.36
CA SER A 14 -2.96 -4.77 -15.64
C SER A 14 -1.50 -4.70 -16.11
N ALA A 15 -1.30 -4.67 -17.44
CA ALA A 15 0.04 -4.57 -18.03
C ALA A 15 0.84 -3.35 -17.54
N SER A 16 0.16 -2.22 -17.36
CA SER A 16 0.77 -0.98 -16.84
C SER A 16 1.21 -1.12 -15.38
N ALA A 17 0.36 -1.66 -14.51
CA ALA A 17 0.69 -1.90 -13.12
C ALA A 17 1.85 -2.92 -12.99
N GLN A 18 1.78 -4.02 -13.73
CA GLN A 18 2.84 -5.04 -13.76
C GLN A 18 4.19 -4.48 -14.21
N LYS A 19 4.21 -3.60 -15.20
CA LYS A 19 5.43 -2.92 -15.65
C LYS A 19 6.03 -2.05 -14.54
N MET A 20 5.21 -1.31 -13.81
CA MET A 20 5.67 -0.46 -12.70
C MET A 20 6.19 -1.30 -11.52
N LEU A 21 5.47 -2.35 -11.13
CA LEU A 21 5.87 -3.24 -10.04
C LEU A 21 7.18 -3.95 -10.34
N ARG A 22 7.36 -4.47 -11.57
CA ARG A 22 8.64 -5.07 -11.99
C ARG A 22 9.79 -4.06 -11.99
N ARG A 23 9.52 -2.80 -12.32
CA ARG A 23 10.54 -1.77 -12.23
C ARG A 23 10.94 -1.47 -10.79
N ILE A 24 10.00 -1.46 -9.85
CA ILE A 24 10.28 -1.33 -8.41
C ILE A 24 11.20 -2.46 -7.95
N LEU A 25 10.89 -3.71 -8.30
CA LEU A 25 11.73 -4.86 -7.99
C LEU A 25 13.11 -4.77 -8.65
N ALA A 26 13.19 -4.36 -9.93
CA ALA A 26 14.44 -4.21 -10.65
C ALA A 26 15.36 -3.11 -10.08
N LEU A 27 14.80 -2.16 -9.35
CA LEU A 27 15.54 -1.13 -8.60
C LEU A 27 16.03 -1.63 -7.22
N GLY A 28 15.82 -2.91 -6.90
CA GLY A 28 16.24 -3.51 -5.64
C GLY A 28 15.29 -3.25 -4.46
N HIS A 29 14.10 -2.77 -4.73
CA HIS A 29 13.07 -2.60 -3.69
C HIS A 29 12.26 -3.88 -3.50
N GLU A 30 11.65 -4.01 -2.33
CA GLU A 30 10.73 -5.08 -1.98
C GLU A 30 9.29 -4.65 -2.21
N ILE A 31 8.44 -5.61 -2.62
CA ILE A 31 6.99 -5.43 -2.69
C ILE A 31 6.34 -6.31 -1.62
N GLY A 32 5.51 -5.69 -0.79
CA GLY A 32 4.70 -6.34 0.24
C GLY A 32 3.20 -6.18 -0.03
N LEU A 33 2.41 -6.98 0.64
CA LEU A 33 0.96 -6.88 0.62
C LEU A 33 0.47 -5.73 1.50
N HIS A 34 -0.37 -4.84 0.96
CA HIS A 34 -1.14 -3.87 1.74
C HIS A 34 -2.55 -4.42 1.94
N PHE A 35 -2.80 -5.06 3.07
CA PHE A 35 -4.06 -5.76 3.33
C PHE A 35 -5.13 -4.80 3.86
N ASP A 36 -6.32 -4.84 3.27
CA ASP A 36 -7.47 -4.06 3.72
C ASP A 36 -8.54 -4.97 4.35
N GLU A 37 -8.62 -5.01 5.67
CA GLU A 37 -9.63 -5.82 6.36
C GLU A 37 -11.06 -5.38 6.02
N LYS A 38 -11.27 -4.08 5.69
CA LYS A 38 -12.59 -3.54 5.32
C LYS A 38 -13.07 -3.97 3.93
N ALA A 39 -12.20 -4.58 3.13
CA ALA A 39 -12.60 -5.20 1.87
C ALA A 39 -13.32 -6.55 2.06
N TYR A 40 -13.47 -6.98 3.31
CA TYR A 40 -14.13 -8.23 3.68
C TYR A 40 -15.24 -7.98 4.70
N GLU A 41 -16.30 -8.76 4.60
CA GLU A 41 -17.38 -8.76 5.57
C GLU A 41 -17.10 -9.78 6.68
N GLY A 42 -17.10 -9.33 7.93
CA GLY A 42 -16.95 -10.17 9.11
C GLY A 42 -15.68 -11.03 9.10
N GLY A 43 -15.60 -11.89 10.10
CA GLY A 43 -14.51 -12.84 10.30
C GLY A 43 -13.78 -12.60 11.62
N ASP A 44 -13.14 -13.64 12.10
CA ASP A 44 -12.25 -13.62 13.25
C ASP A 44 -10.77 -13.47 12.83
N ALA A 45 -9.85 -13.55 13.79
CA ALA A 45 -8.42 -13.42 13.53
C ALA A 45 -7.88 -14.54 12.61
N GLU A 46 -8.42 -15.75 12.72
CA GLU A 46 -8.01 -16.87 11.86
C GLU A 46 -8.47 -16.64 10.42
N ASP A 47 -9.69 -16.13 10.24
CA ASP A 47 -10.20 -15.71 8.93
C ASP A 47 -9.34 -14.63 8.32
N MET A 48 -8.93 -13.65 9.09
CA MET A 48 -8.06 -12.56 8.64
C MET A 48 -6.70 -13.11 8.16
N ILE A 49 -6.05 -13.95 8.94
CA ILE A 49 -4.78 -14.60 8.56
C ILE A 49 -4.94 -15.38 7.25
N ARG A 50 -5.98 -16.18 7.13
CA ARG A 50 -6.27 -16.97 5.92
C ARG A 50 -6.46 -16.07 4.68
N ARG A 51 -7.15 -14.94 4.82
CA ARG A 51 -7.36 -13.95 3.76
C ARG A 51 -6.04 -13.27 3.36
N ILE A 52 -5.21 -12.88 4.33
CA ILE A 52 -3.87 -12.32 4.09
C ILE A 52 -3.00 -13.31 3.31
N LEU A 53 -2.94 -14.56 3.73
CA LEU A 53 -2.14 -15.58 3.06
C LEU A 53 -2.62 -15.83 1.64
N ARG A 54 -3.93 -15.86 1.41
CA ARG A 54 -4.51 -15.97 0.07
C ARG A 54 -4.14 -14.78 -0.84
N GLU A 55 -4.24 -13.55 -0.34
CA GLU A 55 -3.83 -12.37 -1.12
C GLU A 55 -2.32 -12.34 -1.38
N LYS A 56 -1.53 -12.73 -0.39
CA LYS A 56 -0.08 -12.92 -0.52
C LYS A 56 0.26 -13.88 -1.67
N ASP A 57 -0.41 -15.04 -1.72
CA ASP A 57 -0.15 -16.03 -2.78
C ASP A 57 -0.54 -15.52 -4.16
N ILE A 58 -1.65 -14.80 -4.29
CA ILE A 58 -2.07 -14.15 -5.54
C ILE A 58 -1.04 -13.10 -5.98
N LEU A 59 -0.63 -12.23 -5.07
CA LEU A 59 0.35 -11.18 -5.37
C LEU A 59 1.71 -11.78 -5.75
N SER A 60 2.15 -12.82 -5.05
CA SER A 60 3.39 -13.54 -5.35
C SER A 60 3.35 -14.17 -6.75
N ALA A 61 2.23 -14.76 -7.13
CA ALA A 61 2.04 -15.34 -8.46
C ALA A 61 2.03 -14.27 -9.56
N LEU A 62 1.42 -13.11 -9.33
CA LEU A 62 1.41 -11.99 -10.28
C LEU A 62 2.80 -11.40 -10.52
N LEU A 63 3.66 -11.41 -9.50
CA LEU A 63 5.00 -10.81 -9.55
C LEU A 63 6.10 -11.81 -9.90
N ASP A 64 5.81 -13.10 -9.92
CA ASP A 64 6.79 -14.18 -10.02
C ASP A 64 7.91 -14.04 -8.95
N THR A 65 7.50 -13.61 -7.75
CA THR A 65 8.40 -13.32 -6.63
C THR A 65 7.66 -13.55 -5.32
N GLU A 66 8.31 -14.18 -4.33
CA GLU A 66 7.71 -14.41 -3.04
C GLU A 66 7.47 -13.10 -2.29
N VAL A 67 6.23 -12.86 -1.88
CA VAL A 67 5.83 -11.75 -1.02
C VAL A 67 5.92 -12.21 0.43
N THR A 68 6.78 -11.58 1.22
CA THR A 68 7.10 -11.97 2.61
C THR A 68 6.71 -10.93 3.65
N THR A 69 6.18 -9.78 3.20
CA THR A 69 5.82 -8.68 4.10
C THR A 69 4.36 -8.25 3.92
N VAL A 70 3.74 -7.82 5.01
CA VAL A 70 2.38 -7.27 5.00
C VAL A 70 2.28 -6.01 5.85
N SER A 71 1.46 -5.07 5.36
CA SER A 71 1.04 -3.86 6.06
C SER A 71 -0.47 -3.76 6.05
N MET A 72 -1.07 -3.12 7.05
CA MET A 72 -2.52 -2.95 7.15
C MET A 72 -2.95 -1.59 6.59
N HIS A 73 -3.92 -1.59 5.67
CA HIS A 73 -4.44 -0.36 5.05
C HIS A 73 -5.33 0.45 6.00
N ARG A 74 -6.35 -0.18 6.56
CA ARG A 74 -7.35 0.45 7.46
C ARG A 74 -7.62 -0.46 8.64
N PRO A 75 -6.61 -0.75 9.49
CA PRO A 75 -6.76 -1.72 10.56
C PRO A 75 -7.80 -1.26 11.58
N SER A 76 -8.59 -2.20 12.07
CA SER A 76 -9.39 -1.99 13.26
C SER A 76 -8.50 -1.89 14.50
N LYS A 77 -9.03 -1.32 15.59
CA LYS A 77 -8.31 -1.31 16.86
C LYS A 77 -8.01 -2.73 17.34
N ALA A 78 -8.96 -3.65 17.16
CA ALA A 78 -8.79 -5.06 17.51
C ALA A 78 -7.63 -5.71 16.74
N ALA A 79 -7.51 -5.46 15.42
CA ALA A 79 -6.40 -5.99 14.61
C ALA A 79 -5.03 -5.44 15.01
N LEU A 80 -4.97 -4.17 15.47
CA LEU A 80 -3.72 -3.58 15.98
C LEU A 80 -3.33 -4.14 17.36
N GLU A 81 -4.30 -4.40 18.23
CA GLU A 81 -4.07 -4.92 19.58
C GLU A 81 -3.80 -6.42 19.62
N ALA A 82 -4.31 -7.17 18.65
CA ALA A 82 -4.18 -8.62 18.59
C ALA A 82 -2.75 -9.09 18.35
N ASN A 83 -1.87 -8.26 17.75
CA ASN A 83 -0.47 -8.58 17.44
C ASN A 83 -0.30 -9.96 16.77
N GLU A 84 -1.18 -10.27 15.82
CA GLU A 84 -1.23 -11.59 15.19
C GLU A 84 0.03 -11.89 14.40
N LYS A 85 0.58 -13.08 14.63
CA LYS A 85 1.68 -13.61 13.83
C LYS A 85 1.13 -14.25 12.56
N ILE A 86 1.54 -13.72 11.43
CA ILE A 86 1.15 -14.26 10.12
C ILE A 86 2.23 -15.23 9.65
N PRO A 87 1.91 -16.52 9.46
CA PRO A 87 2.90 -17.53 9.09
C PRO A 87 3.68 -17.14 7.81
N GLY A 88 5.01 -17.16 7.90
CA GLY A 88 5.88 -16.86 6.76
C GLY A 88 5.93 -15.39 6.33
N MET A 89 5.33 -14.47 7.10
CA MET A 89 5.32 -13.05 6.76
C MET A 89 5.79 -12.16 7.93
N VAL A 90 6.43 -11.06 7.57
CA VAL A 90 6.73 -9.96 8.49
C VAL A 90 5.55 -8.99 8.46
N ASN A 91 4.91 -8.80 9.62
CA ASN A 91 3.82 -7.85 9.79
C ASN A 91 4.41 -6.49 10.24
N SER A 92 4.33 -5.46 9.37
CA SER A 92 4.83 -4.12 9.68
C SER A 92 4.03 -3.41 10.79
N TYR A 93 2.83 -3.90 11.12
CA TYR A 93 2.01 -3.46 12.25
C TYR A 93 2.13 -4.37 13.49
N GLY A 94 3.00 -5.38 13.43
CA GLY A 94 3.32 -6.22 14.59
C GLY A 94 4.12 -5.45 15.65
N GLU A 95 4.19 -6.03 16.85
CA GLU A 95 4.81 -5.42 18.04
C GLU A 95 6.19 -4.83 17.79
N VAL A 96 7.05 -5.55 17.05
CA VAL A 96 8.42 -5.12 16.77
C VAL A 96 8.46 -3.79 16.03
N PHE A 97 7.67 -3.64 14.97
CA PHE A 97 7.75 -2.48 14.10
C PHE A 97 6.82 -1.34 14.50
N PHE A 98 5.76 -1.64 15.23
CA PHE A 98 4.75 -0.65 15.59
C PHE A 98 4.92 -0.13 17.03
N HIS A 99 5.47 -0.95 17.94
CA HIS A 99 5.66 -0.54 19.33
C HIS A 99 7.13 -0.31 19.71
N ASN A 100 8.08 -1.09 19.16
CA ASN A 100 9.49 -0.99 19.53
C ASN A 100 10.28 -0.02 18.65
N PHE A 101 9.70 0.45 17.55
CA PHE A 101 10.26 1.49 16.67
C PHE A 101 9.51 2.81 16.91
N LYS A 102 10.18 3.92 16.71
CA LYS A 102 9.49 5.21 16.61
C LYS A 102 8.70 5.26 15.31
N TYR A 103 7.38 5.10 15.42
CA TYR A 103 6.48 5.13 14.26
C TYR A 103 6.08 6.56 13.91
N MET A 104 6.20 6.91 12.62
CA MET A 104 5.77 8.17 12.05
C MET A 104 5.08 7.92 10.70
N SER A 105 4.09 8.75 10.35
CA SER A 105 3.32 8.57 9.12
C SER A 105 2.84 9.89 8.54
N ASP A 106 2.84 10.00 7.20
CA ASP A 106 2.23 11.08 6.42
C ASP A 106 0.75 10.83 6.07
N SER A 107 0.09 9.91 6.78
CA SER A 107 -1.31 9.58 6.57
C SER A 107 -2.19 10.82 6.51
N ARG A 108 -3.07 10.90 5.50
CA ARG A 108 -3.91 12.07 5.19
C ARG A 108 -3.09 13.32 4.83
N ARG A 109 -1.88 13.11 4.27
CA ARG A 109 -0.93 14.18 3.94
C ARG A 109 -0.59 15.07 5.14
N ARG A 110 -0.52 14.50 6.32
CA ARG A 110 -0.24 15.23 7.54
C ARG A 110 0.73 14.48 8.43
N TRP A 111 1.93 15.04 8.57
CA TRP A 111 2.85 14.65 9.64
C TRP A 111 2.30 15.15 10.98
N ARG A 112 2.20 14.26 11.94
CA ARG A 112 1.72 14.59 13.29
C ARG A 112 2.83 15.06 14.20
N GLU A 113 4.07 14.83 13.77
CA GLU A 113 5.30 15.14 14.51
C GLU A 113 6.33 15.75 13.55
N PRO A 114 7.31 16.50 14.07
CA PRO A 114 8.38 17.13 13.25
C PRO A 114 9.40 16.06 12.82
N VAL A 115 9.12 15.32 11.77
CA VAL A 115 9.90 14.15 11.32
C VAL A 115 11.36 14.45 11.09
N GLU A 116 11.68 15.56 10.42
CA GLU A 116 13.06 15.98 10.16
C GLU A 116 13.83 16.21 11.46
N SER A 117 13.22 16.90 12.42
CA SER A 117 13.83 17.17 13.73
C SER A 117 14.11 15.89 14.50
N ILE A 118 13.17 14.93 14.46
CA ILE A 118 13.30 13.62 15.12
C ILE A 118 14.44 12.80 14.49
N ILE A 119 14.54 12.80 13.16
CA ILE A 119 15.62 12.11 12.46
C ILE A 119 16.98 12.74 12.76
N CYS A 120 17.05 14.08 12.68
CA CYS A 120 18.29 14.81 12.93
C CYS A 120 18.78 14.74 14.38
N ALA A 121 17.86 14.65 15.34
CA ALA A 121 18.21 14.51 16.76
C ALA A 121 18.89 13.17 17.09
N GLY A 122 18.60 12.10 16.31
CA GLY A 122 19.21 10.78 16.51
C GLY A 122 18.86 10.13 17.84
N GLU A 123 17.74 10.52 18.48
CA GLU A 123 17.34 10.03 19.80
C GLU A 123 16.72 8.62 19.77
N HIS A 124 16.37 8.14 18.57
CA HIS A 124 15.74 6.84 18.38
C HIS A 124 16.64 5.93 17.52
N ASP A 125 17.02 4.80 18.06
CA ASP A 125 17.85 3.79 17.35
C ASP A 125 17.12 3.18 16.15
N ARG A 126 15.79 3.19 16.19
CA ARG A 126 14.96 2.54 15.16
C ARG A 126 13.75 3.39 14.81
N LEU A 127 13.60 3.65 13.52
CA LEU A 127 12.49 4.42 12.97
C LEU A 127 11.65 3.56 12.03
N HIS A 128 10.34 3.66 12.16
CA HIS A 128 9.38 3.12 11.19
C HIS A 128 8.62 4.29 10.58
N ILE A 129 8.96 4.63 9.34
CA ILE A 129 8.39 5.79 8.64
C ILE A 129 7.51 5.27 7.51
N LEU A 130 6.20 5.51 7.63
CA LEU A 130 5.22 5.22 6.58
C LEU A 130 4.99 6.46 5.73
N THR A 131 5.16 6.30 4.41
CA THR A 131 4.89 7.35 3.44
C THR A 131 3.95 6.84 2.35
N HIS A 132 3.18 7.75 1.75
CA HIS A 132 2.26 7.44 0.66
C HIS A 132 2.74 8.13 -0.62
N PRO A 133 3.25 7.39 -1.63
CA PRO A 133 3.73 7.97 -2.90
C PRO A 133 2.69 8.81 -3.64
N PHE A 134 1.41 8.61 -3.34
CA PHE A 134 0.32 9.43 -3.86
C PHE A 134 0.48 10.94 -3.56
N TRP A 135 1.23 11.29 -2.51
CA TRP A 135 1.52 12.68 -2.14
C TRP A 135 2.81 13.24 -2.74
N TYR A 136 3.53 12.46 -3.55
CA TYR A 136 4.80 12.87 -4.15
C TYR A 136 4.55 13.55 -5.48
N HIS A 137 4.75 14.85 -5.53
CA HIS A 137 4.64 15.69 -6.70
C HIS A 137 5.90 16.52 -6.88
N ASN A 138 6.18 16.97 -8.11
CA ASN A 138 7.31 17.85 -8.38
C ASN A 138 7.10 19.27 -7.82
N ASP A 139 5.83 19.69 -7.81
CA ASP A 139 5.42 20.98 -7.31
C ASP A 139 4.49 20.82 -6.10
N GLU A 140 4.33 21.89 -5.32
CA GLU A 140 3.41 21.89 -4.20
C GLU A 140 1.96 21.91 -4.70
N GLU A 141 1.18 20.91 -4.33
CA GLU A 141 -0.23 20.78 -4.70
C GLU A 141 -1.09 20.64 -3.44
N SER A 142 -2.33 21.10 -3.51
CA SER A 142 -3.34 20.81 -2.50
C SER A 142 -3.85 19.36 -2.62
N ILE A 143 -4.47 18.82 -1.57
CA ILE A 143 -5.13 17.51 -1.61
C ILE A 143 -6.19 17.46 -2.73
N ALA A 144 -6.96 18.55 -2.90
CA ALA A 144 -8.00 18.64 -3.91
C ALA A 144 -7.43 18.58 -5.35
N GLU A 145 -6.30 19.23 -5.59
CA GLU A 145 -5.60 19.18 -6.87
C GLU A 145 -5.06 17.78 -7.17
N SER A 146 -4.37 17.14 -6.21
CA SER A 146 -3.84 15.78 -6.37
C SER A 146 -4.97 14.77 -6.63
N VAL A 147 -6.05 14.80 -5.84
CA VAL A 147 -7.21 13.92 -6.04
C VAL A 147 -7.92 14.22 -7.37
N GLY A 148 -8.08 15.50 -7.71
CA GLY A 148 -8.69 15.90 -8.97
C GLY A 148 -7.87 15.46 -10.18
N ALA A 149 -6.55 15.56 -10.12
CA ALA A 149 -5.64 15.07 -11.17
C ALA A 149 -5.75 13.56 -11.35
N PHE A 150 -5.74 12.81 -10.25
CA PHE A 150 -5.91 11.35 -10.26
C PHE A 150 -7.23 10.92 -10.93
N VAL A 151 -8.36 11.54 -10.56
CA VAL A 151 -9.68 11.23 -11.14
C VAL A 151 -9.74 11.57 -12.62
N ARG A 152 -9.18 12.71 -13.03
CA ARG A 152 -9.13 13.10 -14.46
C ARG A 152 -8.29 12.12 -15.28
N SER A 153 -7.11 11.73 -14.77
CA SER A 153 -6.24 10.75 -15.42
C SER A 153 -6.94 9.40 -15.57
N ALA A 154 -7.53 8.88 -14.50
CA ALA A 154 -8.26 7.63 -14.51
C ALA A 154 -9.41 7.60 -15.52
N ARG A 155 -10.15 8.72 -15.66
CA ARG A 155 -11.22 8.85 -16.66
C ARG A 155 -10.65 8.81 -18.08
N HIS A 156 -9.56 9.52 -18.33
CA HIS A 156 -8.93 9.58 -19.65
C HIS A 156 -8.35 8.22 -20.06
N GLU A 157 -7.65 7.54 -19.15
CA GLU A 157 -7.11 6.21 -19.37
C GLU A 157 -8.21 5.18 -19.68
N ARG A 158 -9.35 5.26 -18.98
CA ARG A 158 -10.51 4.39 -19.26
C ARG A 158 -11.08 4.65 -20.65
N TYR A 159 -11.18 5.92 -21.05
CA TYR A 159 -11.64 6.27 -22.40
C TYR A 159 -10.71 5.69 -23.48
N LEU A 160 -9.39 5.83 -23.33
CA LEU A 160 -8.40 5.25 -24.25
C LEU A 160 -8.51 3.73 -24.34
N GLN A 161 -8.65 3.05 -23.22
CA GLN A 161 -8.84 1.60 -23.17
C GLN A 161 -10.12 1.16 -23.89
N MET A 162 -11.20 1.92 -23.76
CA MET A 162 -12.44 1.64 -24.50
C MET A 162 -12.26 1.88 -26.01
N ALA A 163 -11.57 2.94 -26.39
CA ALA A 163 -11.29 3.26 -27.79
C ALA A 163 -10.44 2.21 -28.50
N GLU A 164 -9.56 1.51 -27.79
CA GLU A 164 -8.80 0.36 -28.33
C GLU A 164 -9.69 -0.83 -28.71
N ASN A 165 -10.87 -0.97 -28.10
CA ASN A 165 -11.77 -2.10 -28.28
C ASN A 165 -13.02 -1.76 -29.11
N ILE A 166 -13.35 -0.50 -29.25
CA ILE A 166 -14.56 -0.03 -29.91
C ILE A 166 -14.13 0.88 -31.06
N THR A 167 -14.36 0.43 -32.29
CA THR A 167 -14.23 1.26 -33.48
C THR A 167 -15.41 2.24 -33.53
N ASP A 168 -15.19 3.47 -33.96
CA ASP A 168 -16.21 4.52 -34.09
C ASP A 168 -16.76 5.02 -32.73
N ILE A 169 -15.88 5.29 -31.80
CA ILE A 169 -16.21 5.87 -30.49
C ILE A 169 -16.18 7.43 -30.50
N ASP A 170 -16.57 8.05 -31.55
CA ASP A 170 -16.60 9.51 -31.71
C ASP A 170 -17.59 10.23 -30.78
#